data_a84c65925e927ceb3d1fe9bf2b6c7694
#
_entry.id   a84c65925e927ceb3d1fe9bf2b6c7694
#
_cell.length_a   1.000
_cell.length_b   1.000
_cell.length_c   1.000
_cell.angle_alpha   90.00
_cell.angle_beta   90.00
_cell.angle_gamma   90.00
#
_symmetry.space_group_name_H-M   'P 1'
#
loop_
_entity.id
_entity.type
_entity.pdbx_description
1 polymer ?
#
loop_
_entity_poly.entity_id
_entity_poly.type
_entity_poly.pdbx_seq_one_letter_code
_entity_poly.pdbx_strand_id
1 'polypeptide(L)'
;MRLRLRQTPGVPLALAFLWLIGCATPPDRPAVSSYSCMLAVRDSVAPQGYDKRAHCMIAAGIAQRCSVFEADLAGLGKELNDLFARDGDASWADWRADRAGIRCARHGRDPAVLAACCAESGY
;
A
#
# COMPACT_ATOMS: atom_id res chain seq x y z
N MET A 1 -9.53 -7.94 -67.56
CA MET A 1 -8.72 -7.78 -66.36
C MET A 1 -9.62 -8.07 -65.16
N ARG A 2 -9.51 -9.28 -64.54
CA ARG A 2 -10.37 -9.70 -63.42
C ARG A 2 -9.55 -9.60 -62.13
N LEU A 3 -9.90 -8.64 -61.23
CA LEU A 3 -9.32 -8.53 -59.91
C LEU A 3 -9.85 -9.69 -59.04
N ARG A 4 -8.92 -10.56 -58.57
CA ARG A 4 -9.21 -11.55 -57.53
C ARG A 4 -9.06 -10.88 -56.17
N LEU A 5 -10.16 -10.67 -55.46
CA LEU A 5 -10.17 -10.35 -54.04
C LEU A 5 -9.62 -11.57 -53.25
N ARG A 6 -8.47 -11.41 -52.60
CA ARG A 6 -7.98 -12.37 -51.62
C ARG A 6 -8.85 -12.26 -50.37
N GLN A 7 -9.60 -13.30 -50.09
CA GLN A 7 -10.21 -13.47 -48.78
C GLN A 7 -9.12 -13.77 -47.75
N THR A 8 -8.96 -12.88 -46.78
CA THR A 8 -8.16 -13.15 -45.57
C THR A 8 -8.94 -14.10 -44.67
N PRO A 9 -8.36 -15.19 -44.18
CA PRO A 9 -9.05 -16.07 -43.24
C PRO A 9 -9.32 -15.30 -41.94
N GLY A 10 -10.61 -15.21 -41.62
CA GLY A 10 -11.06 -14.62 -40.36
C GLY A 10 -10.48 -15.37 -39.18
N VAL A 11 -9.80 -14.67 -38.32
CA VAL A 11 -9.36 -15.19 -37.02
C VAL A 11 -10.64 -15.52 -36.23
N PRO A 12 -10.80 -16.77 -35.73
CA PRO A 12 -12.00 -17.13 -35.02
C PRO A 12 -12.10 -16.35 -33.72
N LEU A 13 -13.21 -15.65 -33.55
CA LEU A 13 -13.58 -14.87 -32.34
C LEU A 13 -13.56 -15.70 -31.03
N ALA A 14 -13.42 -17.00 -31.12
CA ALA A 14 -13.36 -17.93 -29.99
C ALA A 14 -12.10 -17.79 -29.12
N LEU A 15 -10.99 -17.20 -29.64
CA LEU A 15 -9.75 -17.04 -28.86
C LEU A 15 -9.71 -15.80 -28.00
N ALA A 16 -10.61 -14.83 -28.19
CA ALA A 16 -10.66 -13.61 -27.38
C ALA A 16 -11.31 -13.82 -25.98
N PHE A 17 -12.09 -14.88 -25.81
CA PHE A 17 -12.79 -15.15 -24.55
C PHE A 17 -11.97 -15.89 -23.49
N LEU A 18 -10.84 -16.51 -23.86
CA LEU A 18 -10.01 -17.28 -22.93
C LEU A 18 -9.09 -16.41 -22.05
N TRP A 19 -8.94 -15.12 -22.34
CA TRP A 19 -8.07 -14.21 -21.57
C TRP A 19 -8.77 -13.53 -20.38
N LEU A 20 -10.09 -13.67 -20.24
CA LEU A 20 -10.86 -13.05 -19.15
C LEU A 20 -11.06 -13.96 -17.93
N ILE A 21 -10.60 -15.23 -17.97
CA ILE A 21 -10.81 -16.19 -16.88
C ILE A 21 -9.58 -16.27 -15.92
N GLY A 22 -8.54 -15.49 -16.16
CA GLY A 22 -7.25 -15.62 -15.48
C GLY A 22 -7.08 -14.89 -14.15
N CYS A 23 -8.07 -14.16 -13.65
CA CYS A 23 -7.98 -13.43 -12.38
C CYS A 23 -9.04 -13.87 -11.36
N ALA A 24 -9.36 -15.16 -11.32
CA ALA A 24 -10.09 -15.72 -10.20
C ALA A 24 -9.12 -15.82 -9.00
N THR A 25 -9.17 -14.83 -8.11
CA THR A 25 -8.56 -14.95 -6.78
C THR A 25 -9.16 -16.18 -6.08
N PRO A 26 -8.34 -17.04 -5.46
CA PRO A 26 -8.85 -18.21 -4.75
C PRO A 26 -9.83 -17.75 -3.65
N PRO A 27 -10.99 -18.43 -3.50
CA PRO A 27 -12.10 -17.99 -2.63
C PRO A 27 -11.87 -18.13 -1.13
N ASP A 28 -10.69 -18.54 -0.67
CA ASP A 28 -10.50 -19.04 0.71
C ASP A 28 -9.67 -18.14 1.63
N ARG A 29 -9.39 -16.89 1.27
CA ARG A 29 -8.91 -15.93 2.28
C ARG A 29 -10.08 -15.07 2.73
N PRO A 30 -10.45 -15.10 4.05
CA PRO A 30 -11.38 -14.11 4.56
C PRO A 30 -10.81 -12.73 4.17
N ALA A 31 -11.62 -11.92 3.52
CA ALA A 31 -11.25 -10.55 3.17
C ALA A 31 -11.03 -9.80 4.49
N VAL A 32 -9.77 -9.79 4.96
CA VAL A 32 -9.37 -8.90 6.05
C VAL A 32 -9.60 -7.51 5.49
N SER A 33 -10.51 -6.74 6.11
CA SER A 33 -10.75 -5.38 5.64
C SER A 33 -9.43 -4.61 5.71
N SER A 34 -9.18 -3.72 4.75
CA SER A 34 -8.01 -2.84 4.74
C SER A 34 -7.83 -2.14 6.07
N TYR A 35 -8.91 -1.70 6.68
CA TYR A 35 -8.91 -1.06 7.99
C TYR A 35 -8.40 -2.00 9.10
N SER A 36 -8.86 -3.26 9.13
CA SER A 36 -8.40 -4.25 10.11
C SER A 36 -6.92 -4.57 9.95
N CYS A 37 -6.42 -4.62 8.71
CA CYS A 37 -5.00 -4.81 8.44
C CYS A 37 -4.18 -3.64 9.00
N MET A 38 -4.57 -2.40 8.72
CA MET A 38 -3.88 -1.21 9.21
C MET A 38 -3.85 -1.15 10.75
N LEU A 39 -4.96 -1.46 11.41
CA LEU A 39 -5.05 -1.49 12.87
C LEU A 39 -4.12 -2.57 13.46
N ALA A 40 -4.13 -3.77 12.91
CA ALA A 40 -3.28 -4.87 13.37
C ALA A 40 -1.78 -4.52 13.25
N VAL A 41 -1.38 -3.82 12.19
CA VAL A 41 0.00 -3.34 12.04
C VAL A 41 0.32 -2.27 13.08
N ARG A 42 -0.53 -1.25 13.22
CA ARG A 42 -0.33 -0.19 14.22
C ARG A 42 -0.12 -0.78 15.61
N ASP A 43 -0.97 -1.73 16.00
CA ASP A 43 -0.94 -2.33 17.33
C ASP A 43 0.26 -3.29 17.52
N SER A 44 0.89 -3.75 16.42
CA SER A 44 2.08 -4.61 16.46
C SER A 44 3.41 -3.86 16.51
N VAL A 45 3.43 -2.57 16.21
CA VAL A 45 4.64 -1.75 16.27
C VAL A 45 4.92 -1.39 17.71
N ALA A 46 6.12 -1.74 18.20
CA ALA A 46 6.53 -1.40 19.55
C ALA A 46 6.49 0.13 19.77
N PRO A 47 6.16 0.58 20.98
CA PRO A 47 6.20 2.00 21.31
C PRO A 47 7.56 2.61 20.96
N GLN A 48 7.54 3.74 20.28
CA GLN A 48 8.74 4.50 19.93
C GLN A 48 8.86 5.70 20.87
N GLY A 49 10.08 6.00 21.32
CA GLY A 49 10.32 7.16 22.17
C GLY A 49 10.20 8.49 21.44
N TYR A 50 10.02 8.47 20.14
CA TYR A 50 9.88 9.65 19.28
C TYR A 50 8.70 9.45 18.32
N ASP A 51 7.74 10.35 18.39
CA ASP A 51 6.46 10.27 17.66
C ASP A 51 6.64 10.09 16.16
N LYS A 52 7.52 10.87 15.53
CA LYS A 52 7.80 10.78 14.08
C LYS A 52 8.43 9.44 13.67
N ARG A 53 9.19 8.81 14.59
CA ARG A 53 9.67 7.44 14.38
C ARG A 53 8.53 6.44 14.38
N ALA A 54 7.55 6.60 15.27
CA ALA A 54 6.34 5.76 15.28
C ALA A 54 5.59 5.86 13.95
N HIS A 55 5.38 7.06 13.42
CA HIS A 55 4.81 7.26 12.09
C HIS A 55 5.58 6.51 11.01
N CYS A 56 6.89 6.70 10.92
CA CYS A 56 7.73 6.01 9.94
C CYS A 56 7.62 4.49 10.05
N MET A 57 7.72 3.93 11.25
CA MET A 57 7.67 2.48 11.48
C MET A 57 6.30 1.88 11.17
N ILE A 58 5.22 2.56 11.56
CA ILE A 58 3.85 2.11 11.30
C ILE A 58 3.56 2.15 9.80
N ALA A 59 3.90 3.23 9.11
CA ALA A 59 3.72 3.35 7.67
C ALA A 59 4.51 2.30 6.89
N ALA A 60 5.75 2.01 7.30
CA ALA A 60 6.54 0.92 6.73
C ALA A 60 5.86 -0.44 6.92
N GLY A 61 5.38 -0.71 8.13
CA GLY A 61 4.68 -1.96 8.45
C GLY A 61 3.39 -2.13 7.64
N ILE A 62 2.59 -1.08 7.49
CA ILE A 62 1.37 -1.12 6.68
C ILE A 62 1.71 -1.35 5.20
N ALA A 63 2.71 -0.64 4.67
CA ALA A 63 3.14 -0.81 3.28
C ALA A 63 3.61 -2.25 2.97
N GLN A 64 4.20 -2.94 3.95
CA GLN A 64 4.69 -4.31 3.80
C GLN A 64 3.64 -5.40 3.99
N ARG A 65 2.72 -5.22 4.94
CA ARG A 65 1.76 -6.26 5.34
C ARG A 65 0.40 -6.10 4.68
N CYS A 66 0.02 -4.85 4.40
CA CYS A 66 -1.23 -4.52 3.76
C CYS A 66 -0.96 -4.09 2.30
N SER A 67 -0.69 -2.81 2.08
CA SER A 67 -0.22 -2.28 0.80
C SER A 67 0.32 -0.85 0.95
N VAL A 68 1.03 -0.37 -0.06
CA VAL A 68 1.48 1.03 -0.13
C VAL A 68 0.29 1.99 -0.15
N PHE A 69 -0.77 1.63 -0.88
CA PHE A 69 -1.99 2.44 -0.94
C PHE A 69 -2.64 2.59 0.43
N GLU A 70 -2.72 1.50 1.20
CA GLU A 70 -3.27 1.52 2.56
C GLU A 70 -2.40 2.32 3.52
N ALA A 71 -1.07 2.29 3.35
CA ALA A 71 -0.15 3.12 4.13
C ALA A 71 -0.35 4.62 3.84
N ASP A 72 -0.48 5.00 2.57
CA ASP A 72 -0.81 6.37 2.18
C ASP A 72 -2.19 6.80 2.71
N LEU A 73 -3.18 5.91 2.63
CA LEU A 73 -4.53 6.18 3.11
C LEU A 73 -4.58 6.34 4.65
N ALA A 74 -3.83 5.54 5.39
CA ALA A 74 -3.74 5.62 6.85
C ALA A 74 -3.12 6.95 7.28
N GLY A 75 -2.02 7.37 6.66
CA GLY A 75 -1.36 8.65 6.93
C GLY A 75 -2.28 9.82 6.61
N LEU A 76 -2.86 9.87 5.42
CA LEU A 76 -3.79 10.92 5.02
C LEU A 76 -5.02 10.96 5.92
N GLY A 77 -5.60 9.79 6.25
CA GLY A 77 -6.78 9.69 7.10
C GLY A 77 -6.52 10.22 8.50
N LYS A 78 -5.32 9.96 9.07
CA LYS A 78 -4.92 10.53 10.35
C LYS A 78 -4.83 12.04 10.28
N GLU A 79 -4.14 12.61 9.30
CA GLU A 79 -3.97 14.05 9.16
C GLU A 79 -5.32 14.77 8.96
N LEU A 80 -6.23 14.16 8.17
CA LEU A 80 -7.59 14.70 8.02
C LEU A 80 -8.38 14.65 9.34
N ASN A 81 -8.29 13.54 10.08
CA ASN A 81 -8.93 13.43 11.37
C ASN A 81 -8.39 14.49 12.35
N ASP A 82 -7.09 14.69 12.40
CA ASP A 82 -6.44 15.66 13.27
C ASP A 82 -6.79 17.11 12.89
N LEU A 83 -6.99 17.38 11.59
CA LEU A 83 -7.44 18.70 11.11
C LEU A 83 -8.84 19.05 11.62
N PHE A 84 -9.72 18.06 11.78
CA PHE A 84 -11.10 18.27 12.22
C PHE A 84 -11.32 17.98 13.72
N ALA A 85 -10.37 17.34 14.39
CA ALA A 85 -10.43 17.08 15.81
C ALA A 85 -10.17 18.37 16.61
N ARG A 86 -10.87 18.54 17.73
CA ARG A 86 -10.76 19.75 18.57
C ARG A 86 -9.34 19.96 19.12
N ASP A 87 -8.61 18.87 19.37
CA ASP A 87 -7.25 18.85 19.91
C ASP A 87 -6.26 18.16 18.93
N GLY A 88 -6.64 18.11 17.64
CA GLY A 88 -5.83 17.48 16.62
C GLY A 88 -4.70 18.41 16.16
N ASP A 89 -3.57 17.81 15.85
CA ASP A 89 -2.38 18.49 15.31
C ASP A 89 -2.01 17.86 13.95
N ALA A 90 -2.68 18.34 12.90
CA ALA A 90 -2.34 17.95 11.54
C ALA A 90 -0.93 18.46 11.21
N SER A 91 -0.03 17.57 10.89
CA SER A 91 1.39 17.87 10.78
C SER A 91 2.00 17.39 9.46
N TRP A 92 2.54 18.33 8.68
CA TRP A 92 3.39 17.97 7.52
C TRP A 92 4.59 17.11 7.89
N ALA A 93 5.08 17.22 9.13
CA ALA A 93 6.17 16.40 9.63
C ALA A 93 5.74 14.93 9.77
N ASP A 94 4.53 14.67 10.23
CA ASP A 94 3.96 13.32 10.33
C ASP A 94 3.80 12.69 8.96
N TRP A 95 3.20 13.44 8.04
CA TRP A 95 3.05 12.96 6.67
C TRP A 95 4.40 12.65 5.99
N ARG A 96 5.44 13.48 6.22
CA ARG A 96 6.79 13.19 5.71
C ARG A 96 7.40 11.95 6.34
N ALA A 97 7.15 11.71 7.65
CA ALA A 97 7.60 10.51 8.34
C ALA A 97 6.91 9.25 7.77
N ASP A 98 5.60 9.31 7.52
CA ASP A 98 4.86 8.24 6.87
C ASP A 98 5.43 7.93 5.47
N ARG A 99 5.71 8.96 4.66
CA ARG A 99 6.33 8.79 3.33
C ARG A 99 7.74 8.20 3.41
N ALA A 100 8.51 8.53 4.43
CA ALA A 100 9.81 7.90 4.67
C ALA A 100 9.63 6.42 5.00
N GLY A 101 8.68 6.06 5.86
CA GLY A 101 8.36 4.68 6.19
C GLY A 101 7.98 3.84 4.98
N ILE A 102 7.13 4.37 4.10
CA ILE A 102 6.76 3.69 2.85
C ILE A 102 7.97 3.42 1.97
N ARG A 103 8.94 4.34 1.90
CA ARG A 103 10.20 4.11 1.19
C ARG A 103 11.05 3.04 1.87
N CYS A 104 11.16 3.09 3.21
CA CYS A 104 11.90 2.12 4.00
C CYS A 104 11.35 0.69 3.87
N ALA A 105 10.05 0.54 3.63
CA ALA A 105 9.42 -0.76 3.40
C ALA A 105 10.06 -1.59 2.28
N ARG A 106 10.78 -0.96 1.36
CA ARG A 106 11.48 -1.62 0.25
C ARG A 106 12.80 -2.26 0.65
N HIS A 107 13.38 -1.89 1.79
CA HIS A 107 14.70 -2.35 2.22
C HIS A 107 14.68 -3.69 2.96
N GLY A 108 13.54 -4.14 3.44
CA GLY A 108 13.39 -5.42 4.12
C GLY A 108 12.25 -5.43 5.12
N ARG A 109 11.96 -6.62 5.65
CA ARG A 109 10.88 -6.82 6.63
C ARG A 109 11.38 -6.87 8.07
N ASP A 110 12.68 -6.90 8.27
CA ASP A 110 13.29 -6.91 9.60
C ASP A 110 13.02 -5.57 10.29
N PRO A 111 12.42 -5.57 11.49
CA PRO A 111 12.16 -4.35 12.26
C PRO A 111 13.42 -3.52 12.53
N ALA A 112 14.58 -4.16 12.73
CA ALA A 112 15.84 -3.45 12.94
C ALA A 112 16.30 -2.71 11.67
N VAL A 113 16.13 -3.31 10.49
CA VAL A 113 16.44 -2.69 9.20
C VAL A 113 15.51 -1.50 8.95
N LEU A 114 14.22 -1.65 9.27
CA LEU A 114 13.25 -0.56 9.16
C LEU A 114 13.57 0.59 10.12
N ALA A 115 13.91 0.26 11.36
CA ALA A 115 14.28 1.27 12.36
C ALA A 115 15.53 2.04 11.96
N ALA A 116 16.56 1.36 11.43
CA ALA A 116 17.75 1.99 10.90
C ALA A 116 17.43 2.93 9.72
N CYS A 117 16.63 2.47 8.77
CA CYS A 117 16.21 3.29 7.62
C CYS A 117 15.39 4.53 8.06
N CYS A 118 14.49 4.39 9.02
CA CYS A 118 13.75 5.52 9.58
C CYS A 118 14.69 6.51 10.27
N ALA A 119 15.67 6.03 11.02
CA ALA A 119 16.68 6.88 11.67
C ALA A 119 17.55 7.63 10.64
N GLU A 120 18.00 6.97 9.59
CA GLU A 120 18.75 7.58 8.48
C GLU A 120 17.93 8.62 7.73
N SER A 121 16.59 8.45 7.70
CA SER A 121 15.65 9.42 7.14
C SER A 121 15.35 10.61 8.06
N GLY A 122 15.96 10.66 9.25
CA GLY A 122 15.79 11.73 10.23
C GLY A 122 14.71 11.50 11.28
N TYR A 123 14.27 10.22 11.46
CA TYR A 123 13.19 9.82 12.38
C TYR A 123 13.58 8.78 13.42
#